data_721520df8f9e4bca2b583cb569870320
#
_entry.id   721520df8f9e4bca2b583cb569870320
#
_cell.length_a   1.000
_cell.length_b   1.000
_cell.length_c   1.000
_cell.angle_alpha   90.00
_cell.angle_beta   90.00
_cell.angle_gamma   90.00
#
_symmetry.space_group_name_H-M   'P 1'
#
loop_
_entity.id
_entity.type
_entity.pdbx_description
1 polymer ?
#
loop_
_entity_poly.entity_id
_entity_poly.type
_entity_poly.pdbx_seq_one_letter_code
_entity_poly.pdbx_strand_id
1 'polypeptide(L)'
;MSEPNVKRQYRSTVRDQRRAQTRADIRAAAGRLFVRDGYVATSMRAIATEAGVGERTLYDAFPTKSALYAHCLGVAIVGDELDIAAIDRDAYAEALGHQDPVEILVATVSFNVALLDRAGDLIFVGVEAQGAEPELRAMGREAEKATHDFYRKLVVALKRRSALPAGMTITTAADIAFTLGSPFVHRLLRHERGWSTARYQTWLMTTLQQQLLSADSAHL
;
A
#
# COMPACT_ATOMS: atom_id res chain seq x y z
N MET A 1 -43.17 -11.55 26.93
CA MET A 1 -42.35 -10.74 25.98
C MET A 1 -41.23 -10.11 26.78
N SER A 2 -40.02 -10.67 26.65
CA SER A 2 -38.84 -10.19 27.41
C SER A 2 -38.18 -9.06 26.64
N GLU A 3 -38.00 -7.90 27.27
CA GLU A 3 -37.27 -6.76 26.70
C GLU A 3 -35.82 -7.15 26.31
N PRO A 4 -35.33 -6.75 25.14
CA PRO A 4 -33.94 -7.01 24.75
C PRO A 4 -33.01 -6.22 25.66
N ASN A 5 -32.00 -6.91 26.19
CA ASN A 5 -31.07 -6.46 27.21
C ASN A 5 -30.10 -5.35 26.66
N VAL A 6 -30.58 -4.12 26.57
CA VAL A 6 -29.88 -2.92 26.11
C VAL A 6 -28.54 -2.71 26.83
N LYS A 7 -28.43 -3.03 28.13
CA LYS A 7 -27.17 -2.92 28.91
C LYS A 7 -26.09 -3.90 28.46
N ARG A 8 -26.45 -5.08 27.95
CA ARG A 8 -25.48 -6.09 27.47
C ARG A 8 -24.93 -5.70 26.11
N GLN A 9 -25.75 -5.14 25.24
CA GLN A 9 -25.38 -4.63 23.92
C GLN A 9 -24.46 -3.41 24.05
N TYR A 10 -24.77 -2.46 24.94
CA TYR A 10 -23.94 -1.28 25.20
C TYR A 10 -22.55 -1.65 25.76
N ARG A 11 -22.46 -2.61 26.71
CA ARG A 11 -21.18 -3.09 27.27
C ARG A 11 -20.33 -3.82 26.21
N SER A 12 -20.94 -4.51 25.26
CA SER A 12 -20.24 -5.13 24.12
C SER A 12 -19.60 -4.06 23.24
N THR A 13 -20.37 -3.06 22.83
CA THR A 13 -19.90 -1.98 21.95
C THR A 13 -18.72 -1.19 22.55
N VAL A 14 -18.79 -0.85 23.84
CA VAL A 14 -17.70 -0.13 24.53
C VAL A 14 -16.43 -0.99 24.63
N ARG A 15 -16.59 -2.31 24.85
CA ARG A 15 -15.44 -3.23 24.90
C ARG A 15 -14.81 -3.40 23.53
N ASP A 16 -15.61 -3.48 22.48
CA ASP A 16 -15.14 -3.63 21.11
C ASP A 16 -14.43 -2.35 20.63
N GLN A 17 -14.97 -1.18 20.98
CA GLN A 17 -14.30 0.09 20.72
C GLN A 17 -12.93 0.21 21.43
N ARG A 18 -12.86 -0.21 22.71
CA ARG A 18 -11.57 -0.21 23.45
C ARG A 18 -10.55 -1.17 22.82
N ARG A 19 -11.00 -2.34 22.36
CA ARG A 19 -10.14 -3.29 21.64
C ARG A 19 -9.61 -2.70 20.33
N ALA A 20 -10.47 -2.07 19.55
CA ALA A 20 -10.09 -1.40 18.31
C ALA A 20 -9.07 -0.28 18.60
N GLN A 21 -9.33 0.56 19.61
CA GLN A 21 -8.38 1.61 20.00
C GLN A 21 -7.03 1.04 20.43
N THR A 22 -7.01 0.01 21.28
CA THR A 22 -5.76 -0.65 21.70
C THR A 22 -4.99 -1.21 20.50
N ARG A 23 -5.68 -1.83 19.53
CA ARG A 23 -5.02 -2.31 18.30
C ARG A 23 -4.41 -1.16 17.48
N ALA A 24 -5.13 -0.05 17.36
CA ALA A 24 -4.66 1.14 16.67
C ALA A 24 -3.44 1.76 17.36
N ASP A 25 -3.43 1.83 18.70
CA ASP A 25 -2.29 2.34 19.49
C ASP A 25 -1.05 1.44 19.32
N ILE A 26 -1.22 0.11 19.40
CA ILE A 26 -0.15 -0.86 19.16
C ILE A 26 0.40 -0.72 17.73
N ARG A 27 -0.48 -0.64 16.72
CA ARG A 27 -0.08 -0.45 15.32
C ARG A 27 0.71 0.84 15.13
N ALA A 28 0.24 1.96 15.70
CA ALA A 28 0.91 3.24 15.59
C ALA A 28 2.31 3.22 16.23
N ALA A 29 2.45 2.63 17.42
CA ALA A 29 3.73 2.43 18.10
C ALA A 29 4.68 1.54 17.28
N ALA A 30 4.17 0.40 16.79
CA ALA A 30 4.94 -0.54 15.96
C ALA A 30 5.43 0.12 14.67
N GLY A 31 4.57 0.84 13.96
CA GLY A 31 4.92 1.54 12.72
C GLY A 31 6.08 2.54 12.94
N ARG A 32 6.01 3.36 14.01
CA ARG A 32 7.10 4.29 14.35
C ARG A 32 8.41 3.56 14.64
N LEU A 33 8.36 2.49 15.45
CA LEU A 33 9.55 1.73 15.83
C LEU A 33 10.15 0.99 14.63
N PHE A 34 9.33 0.38 13.78
CA PHE A 34 9.81 -0.29 12.57
C PHE A 34 10.52 0.67 11.62
N VAL A 35 9.96 1.86 11.41
CA VAL A 35 10.59 2.86 10.54
C VAL A 35 11.87 3.44 11.15
N ARG A 36 11.89 3.69 12.48
CA ARG A 36 13.04 4.28 13.15
C ARG A 36 14.21 3.30 13.33
N ASP A 37 13.92 2.08 13.79
CA ASP A 37 14.92 1.13 14.27
C ASP A 37 15.11 -0.07 13.30
N GLY A 38 14.25 -0.22 12.32
CA GLY A 38 14.16 -1.38 11.43
C GLY A 38 13.39 -2.54 12.06
N TYR A 39 13.00 -3.51 11.22
CA TYR A 39 12.22 -4.66 11.68
C TYR A 39 13.01 -5.55 12.65
N VAL A 40 14.28 -5.86 12.33
CA VAL A 40 15.08 -6.83 13.11
C VAL A 40 15.33 -6.33 14.53
N ALA A 41 15.72 -5.06 14.68
CA ALA A 41 16.04 -4.46 15.97
C ALA A 41 14.80 -4.18 16.84
N THR A 42 13.62 -4.05 16.24
CA THR A 42 12.37 -3.79 16.97
C THR A 42 11.87 -5.08 17.65
N SER A 43 11.70 -5.05 18.98
CA SER A 43 11.14 -6.14 19.76
C SER A 43 9.67 -5.92 20.11
N MET A 44 8.90 -7.00 20.29
CA MET A 44 7.51 -6.94 20.77
C MET A 44 7.40 -6.23 22.12
N ARG A 45 8.37 -6.44 23.01
CA ARG A 45 8.43 -5.74 24.31
C ARG A 45 8.59 -4.22 24.16
N ALA A 46 9.47 -3.77 23.26
CA ALA A 46 9.65 -2.34 22.99
C ALA A 46 8.35 -1.72 22.44
N ILE A 47 7.65 -2.44 21.57
CA ILE A 47 6.35 -2.02 21.02
C ILE A 47 5.30 -1.91 22.15
N ALA A 48 5.21 -2.90 23.03
CA ALA A 48 4.27 -2.87 24.16
C ALA A 48 4.51 -1.67 25.07
N THR A 49 5.79 -1.39 25.37
CA THR A 49 6.21 -0.22 26.19
C THR A 49 5.82 1.09 25.50
N GLU A 50 6.14 1.23 24.22
CA GLU A 50 5.83 2.44 23.42
C GLU A 50 4.32 2.67 23.28
N ALA A 51 3.53 1.58 23.17
CA ALA A 51 2.07 1.64 23.09
C ALA A 51 1.38 1.83 24.45
N GLY A 52 2.12 1.76 25.56
CA GLY A 52 1.56 1.86 26.92
C GLY A 52 0.67 0.65 27.29
N VAL A 53 0.93 -0.55 26.73
CA VAL A 53 0.15 -1.76 27.00
C VAL A 53 1.02 -2.86 27.62
N GLY A 54 0.39 -3.82 28.31
CA GLY A 54 1.09 -5.02 28.77
C GLY A 54 1.46 -5.95 27.61
N GLU A 55 2.59 -6.67 27.71
CA GLU A 55 3.02 -7.63 26.69
C GLU A 55 1.95 -8.66 26.36
N ARG A 56 1.21 -9.16 27.38
CA ARG A 56 0.10 -10.08 27.17
C ARG A 56 -0.97 -9.49 26.25
N THR A 57 -1.36 -8.23 26.48
CA THR A 57 -2.35 -7.52 25.65
C THR A 57 -1.87 -7.39 24.21
N LEU A 58 -0.57 -7.11 24.02
CA LEU A 58 0.03 -7.06 22.69
C LEU A 58 -0.06 -8.42 21.98
N TYR A 59 0.35 -9.53 22.66
CA TYR A 59 0.30 -10.87 22.05
C TYR A 59 -1.12 -11.36 21.82
N ASP A 60 -2.10 -10.97 22.67
CA ASP A 60 -3.51 -11.25 22.44
C ASP A 60 -4.06 -10.51 21.19
N ALA A 61 -3.51 -9.33 20.88
CA ALA A 61 -3.89 -8.55 19.70
C ALA A 61 -3.14 -8.99 18.42
N PHE A 62 -1.85 -9.30 18.55
CA PHE A 62 -0.95 -9.67 17.46
C PHE A 62 -0.02 -10.80 17.90
N PRO A 63 -0.28 -12.05 17.46
CA PRO A 63 0.46 -13.23 17.95
C PRO A 63 1.96 -13.22 17.63
N THR A 64 2.36 -12.57 16.52
CA THR A 64 3.74 -12.50 16.05
C THR A 64 4.12 -11.09 15.62
N LYS A 65 5.44 -10.81 15.60
CA LYS A 65 5.96 -9.54 15.07
C LYS A 65 5.66 -9.39 13.58
N SER A 66 5.72 -10.47 12.82
CA SER A 66 5.39 -10.47 11.39
C SER A 66 3.91 -10.19 11.13
N ALA A 67 3.00 -10.74 11.93
CA ALA A 67 1.57 -10.43 11.84
C ALA A 67 1.28 -8.95 12.15
N LEU A 68 1.94 -8.39 13.16
CA LEU A 68 1.83 -6.97 13.49
C LEU A 68 2.40 -6.09 12.37
N TYR A 69 3.58 -6.44 11.83
CA TYR A 69 4.16 -5.71 10.70
C TYR A 69 3.27 -5.78 9.46
N ALA A 70 2.73 -6.95 9.12
CA ALA A 70 1.78 -7.12 8.01
C ALA A 70 0.56 -6.21 8.17
N HIS A 71 0.02 -6.12 9.39
CA HIS A 71 -1.10 -5.23 9.69
C HIS A 71 -0.72 -3.75 9.55
N CYS A 72 0.46 -3.33 10.06
CA CYS A 72 0.97 -1.96 9.89
C CYS A 72 1.10 -1.60 8.41
N LEU A 73 1.72 -2.48 7.63
CA LEU A 73 1.92 -2.28 6.19
C LEU A 73 0.59 -2.25 5.44
N GLY A 74 -0.31 -3.19 5.73
CA GLY A 74 -1.64 -3.23 5.11
C GLY A 74 -2.41 -1.93 5.30
N VAL A 75 -2.50 -1.43 6.54
CA VAL A 75 -3.17 -0.15 6.83
C VAL A 75 -2.47 1.03 6.15
N ALA A 76 -1.13 1.06 6.10
CA ALA A 76 -0.39 2.11 5.41
C ALA A 76 -0.67 2.11 3.90
N ILE A 77 -0.76 0.93 3.27
CA ILE A 77 -1.06 0.78 1.85
C ILE A 77 -2.46 1.31 1.51
N VAL A 78 -3.47 0.90 2.28
CA VAL A 78 -4.87 1.22 1.95
C VAL A 78 -5.38 2.50 2.61
N GLY A 79 -4.77 2.94 3.71
CA GLY A 79 -5.11 4.15 4.45
C GLY A 79 -6.17 3.97 5.53
N ASP A 80 -6.72 2.75 5.70
CA ASP A 80 -7.71 2.40 6.73
C ASP A 80 -7.57 0.94 7.18
N GLU A 81 -8.42 0.49 8.11
CA GLU A 81 -8.39 -0.86 8.68
C GLU A 81 -9.40 -1.83 8.01
N LEU A 82 -9.96 -1.48 6.85
CA LEU A 82 -10.84 -2.38 6.10
C LEU A 82 -10.00 -3.49 5.45
N ASP A 83 -10.47 -4.72 5.53
CA ASP A 83 -9.81 -5.89 4.91
C ASP A 83 -10.16 -5.98 3.41
N ILE A 84 -9.82 -4.92 2.67
CA ILE A 84 -10.00 -4.82 1.22
C ILE A 84 -8.66 -4.43 0.60
N ALA A 85 -8.13 -5.28 -0.27
CA ALA A 85 -6.88 -4.99 -0.97
C ALA A 85 -6.99 -3.71 -1.81
N ALA A 86 -5.88 -2.97 -1.93
CA ALA A 86 -5.84 -1.71 -2.68
C ALA A 86 -6.35 -1.85 -4.13
N ILE A 87 -6.05 -2.99 -4.76
CA ILE A 87 -6.42 -3.31 -6.15
C ILE A 87 -7.92 -3.64 -6.34
N ASP A 88 -8.62 -3.95 -5.25
CA ASP A 88 -10.04 -4.33 -5.25
C ASP A 88 -10.92 -3.19 -4.69
N ARG A 89 -10.34 -2.00 -4.46
CA ARG A 89 -11.09 -0.83 -4.00
C ARG A 89 -11.79 -0.13 -5.15
N ASP A 90 -12.97 0.42 -4.85
CA ASP A 90 -13.79 1.16 -5.81
C ASP A 90 -13.00 2.29 -6.49
N ALA A 91 -12.21 3.04 -5.73
CA ALA A 91 -11.38 4.13 -6.26
C ALA A 91 -10.39 3.68 -7.35
N TYR A 92 -9.83 2.46 -7.24
CA TYR A 92 -8.98 1.94 -8.30
C TYR A 92 -9.80 1.44 -9.50
N ALA A 93 -10.95 0.82 -9.26
CA ALA A 93 -11.87 0.42 -10.34
C ALA A 93 -12.40 1.64 -11.10
N GLU A 94 -12.76 2.72 -10.40
CA GLU A 94 -13.16 4.00 -10.97
C GLU A 94 -12.05 4.60 -11.83
N ALA A 95 -10.80 4.63 -11.34
CA ALA A 95 -9.63 5.10 -12.09
C ALA A 95 -9.48 4.38 -13.44
N LEU A 96 -9.65 3.06 -13.47
CA LEU A 96 -9.59 2.26 -14.68
C LEU A 96 -10.82 2.41 -15.59
N GLY A 97 -11.91 2.94 -15.06
CA GLY A 97 -13.20 3.14 -15.75
C GLY A 97 -13.25 4.37 -16.66
N HIS A 98 -12.34 5.34 -16.50
CA HIS A 98 -12.32 6.54 -17.34
C HIS A 98 -12.26 6.21 -18.82
N GLN A 99 -12.90 7.03 -19.68
CA GLN A 99 -12.89 6.82 -21.12
C GLN A 99 -11.59 7.36 -21.74
N ASP A 100 -11.08 8.48 -21.24
CA ASP A 100 -9.82 9.08 -21.69
C ASP A 100 -8.62 8.29 -21.10
N PRO A 101 -7.71 7.79 -21.96
CA PRO A 101 -6.49 7.13 -21.52
C PRO A 101 -5.58 7.98 -20.62
N VAL A 102 -5.56 9.31 -20.83
CA VAL A 102 -4.79 10.25 -20.01
C VAL A 102 -5.37 10.31 -18.60
N GLU A 103 -6.70 10.39 -18.47
CA GLU A 103 -7.36 10.37 -17.16
C GLU A 103 -7.12 9.07 -16.39
N ILE A 104 -7.09 7.91 -17.08
CA ILE A 104 -6.72 6.63 -16.47
C ILE A 104 -5.31 6.70 -15.87
N LEU A 105 -4.35 7.25 -16.62
CA LEU A 105 -2.96 7.41 -16.13
C LEU A 105 -2.90 8.37 -14.95
N VAL A 106 -3.56 9.53 -15.05
CA VAL A 106 -3.59 10.54 -13.97
C VAL A 106 -4.11 9.93 -12.68
N ALA A 107 -5.26 9.27 -12.73
CA ALA A 107 -5.89 8.67 -11.57
C ALA A 107 -5.01 7.52 -10.99
N THR A 108 -4.46 6.65 -11.85
CA THR A 108 -3.60 5.53 -11.43
C THR A 108 -2.30 6.02 -10.80
N VAL A 109 -1.64 7.03 -11.41
CA VAL A 109 -0.40 7.62 -10.87
C VAL A 109 -0.68 8.30 -9.53
N SER A 110 -1.75 9.08 -9.43
CA SER A 110 -2.13 9.73 -8.17
C SER A 110 -2.37 8.72 -7.05
N PHE A 111 -3.09 7.64 -7.35
CA PHE A 111 -3.31 6.54 -6.41
C PHE A 111 -1.98 5.90 -5.96
N ASN A 112 -1.10 5.55 -6.90
CA ASN A 112 0.20 4.94 -6.60
C ASN A 112 1.09 5.86 -5.76
N VAL A 113 1.19 7.14 -6.11
CA VAL A 113 2.00 8.12 -5.38
C VAL A 113 1.50 8.29 -3.95
N ALA A 114 0.18 8.43 -3.76
CA ALA A 114 -0.41 8.54 -2.44
C ALA A 114 -0.19 7.28 -1.58
N LEU A 115 -0.21 6.08 -2.19
CA LEU A 115 0.12 4.82 -1.52
C LEU A 115 1.59 4.80 -1.09
N LEU A 116 2.52 5.13 -2.00
CA LEU A 116 3.95 5.09 -1.72
C LEU A 116 4.40 6.16 -0.71
N ASP A 117 3.79 7.34 -0.72
CA ASP A 117 4.06 8.38 0.28
C ASP A 117 3.62 7.94 1.70
N ARG A 118 2.56 7.10 1.83
CA ARG A 118 2.12 6.57 3.12
C ARG A 118 2.87 5.32 3.57
N ALA A 119 3.13 4.40 2.65
CA ALA A 119 3.63 3.05 2.95
C ALA A 119 5.11 2.84 2.63
N GLY A 120 5.74 3.75 1.88
CA GLY A 120 7.08 3.55 1.32
C GLY A 120 8.13 3.17 2.35
N ASP A 121 8.18 3.86 3.49
CA ASP A 121 9.15 3.56 4.55
C ASP A 121 8.93 2.16 5.14
N LEU A 122 7.67 1.77 5.40
CA LEU A 122 7.36 0.43 5.89
C LEU A 122 7.66 -0.66 4.84
N ILE A 123 7.42 -0.39 3.55
CA ILE A 123 7.80 -1.31 2.47
C ILE A 123 9.29 -1.61 2.55
N PHE A 124 10.14 -0.58 2.70
CA PHE A 124 11.59 -0.75 2.75
C PHE A 124 12.07 -1.42 4.03
N VAL A 125 11.45 -1.18 5.16
CA VAL A 125 11.69 -1.96 6.40
C VAL A 125 11.53 -3.47 6.14
N GLY A 126 10.49 -3.86 5.39
CA GLY A 126 10.30 -5.26 5.00
C GLY A 126 11.34 -5.75 4.02
N VAL A 127 11.69 -4.96 3.00
CA VAL A 127 12.72 -5.30 2.01
C VAL A 127 14.07 -5.57 2.68
N GLU A 128 14.51 -4.71 3.59
CA GLU A 128 15.76 -4.85 4.32
C GLU A 128 15.80 -6.09 5.22
N ALA A 129 14.65 -6.50 5.77
CA ALA A 129 14.55 -7.66 6.65
C ALA A 129 14.39 -9.02 5.92
N GLN A 130 14.14 -9.03 4.61
CA GLN A 130 13.91 -10.28 3.85
C GLN A 130 15.07 -11.28 3.91
N GLY A 131 16.29 -10.81 4.09
CA GLY A 131 17.46 -11.64 4.22
C GLY A 131 17.46 -12.50 5.50
N ALA A 132 16.96 -11.93 6.60
CA ALA A 132 16.95 -12.54 7.92
C ALA A 132 15.62 -13.23 8.26
N GLU A 133 14.52 -12.83 7.65
CA GLU A 133 13.15 -13.22 8.01
C GLU A 133 12.42 -13.88 6.83
N PRO A 134 12.26 -15.22 6.83
CA PRO A 134 11.61 -15.97 5.74
C PRO A 134 10.16 -15.53 5.48
N GLU A 135 9.42 -15.16 6.55
CA GLU A 135 8.03 -14.69 6.43
C GLU A 135 7.95 -13.37 5.65
N LEU A 136 8.86 -12.42 5.92
CA LEU A 136 8.92 -11.15 5.19
C LEU A 136 9.33 -11.34 3.73
N ARG A 137 10.19 -12.32 3.47
CA ARG A 137 10.55 -12.70 2.09
C ARG A 137 9.35 -13.24 1.32
N ALA A 138 8.52 -14.06 1.96
CA ALA A 138 7.28 -14.55 1.34
C ALA A 138 6.30 -13.40 1.06
N MET A 139 6.09 -12.51 2.05
CA MET A 139 5.26 -11.31 1.89
C MET A 139 5.77 -10.39 0.76
N GLY A 140 7.10 -10.23 0.64
CA GLY A 140 7.70 -9.42 -0.42
C GLY A 140 7.38 -9.95 -1.82
N ARG A 141 7.45 -11.27 -2.03
CA ARG A 141 7.07 -11.90 -3.32
C ARG A 141 5.60 -11.69 -3.66
N GLU A 142 4.71 -11.83 -2.68
CA GLU A 142 3.28 -11.57 -2.90
C GLU A 142 3.01 -10.10 -3.18
N ALA A 143 3.68 -9.17 -2.50
CA ALA A 143 3.58 -7.74 -2.76
C ALA A 143 4.09 -7.36 -4.16
N GLU A 144 5.20 -7.95 -4.61
CA GLU A 144 5.75 -7.76 -5.96
C GLU A 144 4.74 -8.21 -7.02
N LYS A 145 4.16 -9.41 -6.85
CA LYS A 145 3.12 -9.93 -7.72
C LYS A 145 1.88 -9.02 -7.75
N ALA A 146 1.40 -8.59 -6.58
CA ALA A 146 0.25 -7.70 -6.48
C ALA A 146 0.52 -6.34 -7.18
N THR A 147 1.73 -5.81 -7.06
CA THR A 147 2.14 -4.57 -7.73
C THR A 147 2.19 -4.76 -9.25
N HIS A 148 2.73 -5.88 -9.73
CA HIS A 148 2.72 -6.19 -11.16
C HIS A 148 1.29 -6.35 -11.70
N ASP A 149 0.40 -7.04 -10.97
CA ASP A 149 -1.01 -7.19 -11.34
C ASP A 149 -1.75 -5.84 -11.37
N PHE A 150 -1.43 -4.94 -10.45
CA PHE A 150 -1.93 -3.56 -10.47
C PHE A 150 -1.60 -2.86 -11.79
N TYR A 151 -0.35 -2.85 -12.22
CA TYR A 151 0.04 -2.23 -13.49
C TYR A 151 -0.47 -2.99 -14.72
N ARG A 152 -0.60 -4.30 -14.62
CA ARG A 152 -1.21 -5.09 -15.70
C ARG A 152 -2.69 -4.73 -15.92
N LYS A 153 -3.45 -4.48 -14.85
CA LYS A 153 -4.85 -3.99 -14.96
C LYS A 153 -4.90 -2.63 -15.66
N LEU A 154 -4.01 -1.69 -15.30
CA LEU A 154 -3.86 -0.40 -16.00
C LEU A 154 -3.66 -0.61 -17.51
N VAL A 155 -2.65 -1.39 -17.89
CA VAL A 155 -2.31 -1.62 -19.29
C VAL A 155 -3.44 -2.28 -20.08
N VAL A 156 -4.18 -3.21 -19.45
CA VAL A 156 -5.38 -3.82 -20.07
C VAL A 156 -6.46 -2.75 -20.30
N ALA A 157 -6.64 -1.82 -19.38
CA ALA A 157 -7.60 -0.72 -19.55
C ALA A 157 -7.21 0.22 -20.71
N LEU A 158 -5.91 0.56 -20.83
CA LEU A 158 -5.38 1.34 -21.95
C LEU A 158 -5.54 0.60 -23.30
N LYS A 159 -5.23 -0.70 -23.34
CA LYS A 159 -5.38 -1.52 -24.54
C LYS A 159 -6.82 -1.59 -25.03
N ARG A 160 -7.79 -1.69 -24.14
CA ARG A 160 -9.23 -1.70 -24.51
C ARG A 160 -9.68 -0.41 -25.19
N ARG A 161 -8.94 0.69 -24.99
CA ARG A 161 -9.18 1.99 -25.62
C ARG A 161 -8.27 2.24 -26.83
N SER A 162 -7.57 1.21 -27.29
CA SER A 162 -6.60 1.30 -28.41
C SER A 162 -5.50 2.34 -28.19
N ALA A 163 -5.19 2.66 -26.93
CA ALA A 163 -4.28 3.73 -26.57
C ALA A 163 -2.80 3.33 -26.59
N LEU A 164 -2.48 2.03 -26.60
CA LEU A 164 -1.09 1.58 -26.60
C LEU A 164 -0.41 1.81 -27.95
N PRO A 165 0.90 2.09 -27.99
CA PRO A 165 1.68 2.17 -29.22
C PRO A 165 1.57 0.89 -30.06
N ALA A 166 1.64 1.03 -31.39
CA ALA A 166 1.59 -0.09 -32.31
C ALA A 166 2.70 -1.12 -31.98
N GLY A 167 2.33 -2.40 -31.94
CA GLY A 167 3.27 -3.48 -31.61
C GLY A 167 3.60 -3.67 -30.13
N MET A 168 3.16 -2.78 -29.24
CA MET A 168 3.40 -2.94 -27.81
C MET A 168 2.53 -4.04 -27.21
N THR A 169 3.17 -5.01 -26.55
CA THR A 169 2.46 -6.09 -25.85
C THR A 169 2.00 -5.65 -24.46
N ILE A 170 0.95 -6.30 -23.92
CA ILE A 170 0.50 -6.06 -22.53
C ILE A 170 1.64 -6.33 -21.53
N THR A 171 2.42 -7.39 -21.76
CA THR A 171 3.52 -7.75 -20.87
C THR A 171 4.58 -6.66 -20.85
N THR A 172 5.09 -6.23 -21.99
CA THR A 172 6.10 -5.16 -22.09
C THR A 172 5.60 -3.86 -21.46
N ALA A 173 4.36 -3.46 -21.74
CA ALA A 173 3.80 -2.23 -21.16
C ALA A 173 3.63 -2.34 -19.64
N ALA A 174 3.23 -3.51 -19.13
CA ALA A 174 3.09 -3.76 -17.69
C ALA A 174 4.45 -3.74 -16.98
N ASP A 175 5.49 -4.33 -17.59
CA ASP A 175 6.86 -4.33 -17.04
C ASP A 175 7.44 -2.92 -16.99
N ILE A 176 7.19 -2.09 -18.01
CA ILE A 176 7.58 -0.67 -18.02
C ILE A 176 6.90 0.08 -16.88
N ALA A 177 5.57 -0.05 -16.77
CA ALA A 177 4.80 0.65 -15.74
C ALA A 177 5.17 0.18 -14.32
N PHE A 178 5.34 -1.14 -14.12
CA PHE A 178 5.81 -1.73 -12.88
C PHE A 178 7.20 -1.19 -12.47
N THR A 179 8.13 -1.12 -13.41
CA THR A 179 9.49 -0.63 -13.14
C THR A 179 9.46 0.85 -12.73
N LEU A 180 8.81 1.69 -13.52
CA LEU A 180 8.78 3.14 -13.29
C LEU A 180 8.01 3.53 -12.02
N GLY A 181 6.91 2.86 -11.74
CA GLY A 181 6.08 3.12 -10.57
C GLY A 181 6.43 2.29 -9.33
N SER A 182 7.55 1.57 -9.35
CA SER A 182 7.97 0.70 -8.24
C SER A 182 8.34 1.51 -6.98
N PRO A 183 8.22 0.91 -5.78
CA PRO A 183 8.70 1.50 -4.54
C PRO A 183 10.20 1.88 -4.61
N PHE A 184 10.99 1.12 -5.36
CA PHE A 184 12.43 1.35 -5.51
C PHE A 184 12.72 2.66 -6.24
N VAL A 185 12.04 2.93 -7.34
CA VAL A 185 12.19 4.20 -8.09
C VAL A 185 11.66 5.36 -7.27
N HIS A 186 10.53 5.17 -6.57
CA HIS A 186 10.01 6.17 -5.64
C HIS A 186 11.05 6.54 -4.58
N ARG A 187 11.60 5.57 -3.85
CA ARG A 187 12.62 5.80 -2.82
C ARG A 187 13.84 6.52 -3.39
N LEU A 188 14.38 6.04 -4.52
CA LEU A 188 15.54 6.66 -5.17
C LEU A 188 15.31 8.15 -5.45
N LEU A 189 14.17 8.50 -6.03
CA LEU A 189 13.90 9.89 -6.42
C LEU A 189 13.46 10.76 -5.24
N ARG A 190 12.60 10.23 -4.35
CA ARG A 190 12.05 10.97 -3.22
C ARG A 190 13.05 11.12 -2.06
N HIS A 191 13.68 10.03 -1.63
CA HIS A 191 14.54 10.04 -0.45
C HIS A 191 16.01 10.34 -0.79
N GLU A 192 16.60 9.66 -1.78
CA GLU A 192 18.00 9.84 -2.08
C GLU A 192 18.28 11.06 -2.96
N ARG A 193 17.38 11.40 -3.88
CA ARG A 193 17.52 12.58 -4.76
C ARG A 193 16.75 13.79 -4.25
N GLY A 194 15.97 13.68 -3.17
CA GLY A 194 15.27 14.79 -2.52
C GLY A 194 14.17 15.43 -3.36
N TRP A 195 13.54 14.69 -4.28
CA TRP A 195 12.45 15.23 -5.07
C TRP A 195 11.20 15.45 -4.21
N SER A 196 10.46 16.53 -4.49
CA SER A 196 9.12 16.69 -3.89
C SER A 196 8.13 15.67 -4.47
N THR A 197 7.05 15.37 -3.72
CA THR A 197 5.95 14.51 -4.21
C THR A 197 5.44 15.01 -5.56
N ALA A 198 5.18 16.31 -5.69
CA ALA A 198 4.67 16.90 -6.93
C ALA A 198 5.64 16.69 -8.11
N ARG A 199 6.96 16.86 -7.89
CA ARG A 199 7.96 16.62 -8.93
C ARG A 199 7.99 15.14 -9.35
N TYR A 200 7.95 14.23 -8.40
CA TYR A 200 7.92 12.78 -8.68
C TYR A 200 6.65 12.41 -9.45
N GLN A 201 5.49 12.89 -9.00
CA GLN A 201 4.21 12.62 -9.65
C GLN A 201 4.18 13.12 -11.10
N THR A 202 4.61 14.37 -11.33
CA THR A 202 4.69 14.93 -12.69
C THR A 202 5.63 14.14 -13.58
N TRP A 203 6.80 13.77 -13.07
CA TRP A 203 7.77 12.95 -13.81
C TRP A 203 7.20 11.57 -14.17
N LEU A 204 6.62 10.88 -13.19
CA LEU A 204 6.06 9.54 -13.40
C LEU A 204 4.91 9.59 -14.42
N MET A 205 4.02 10.58 -14.30
CA MET A 205 2.91 10.79 -15.23
C MET A 205 3.40 11.02 -16.64
N THR A 206 4.30 11.98 -16.84
CA THR A 206 4.84 12.32 -18.16
C THR A 206 5.58 11.13 -18.78
N THR A 207 6.38 10.42 -17.98
CA THR A 207 7.16 9.27 -18.45
C THR A 207 6.24 8.11 -18.86
N LEU A 208 5.24 7.78 -18.06
CA LEU A 208 4.28 6.73 -18.40
C LEU A 208 3.44 7.12 -19.62
N GLN A 209 3.02 8.38 -19.75
CA GLN A 209 2.32 8.87 -20.93
C GLN A 209 3.14 8.68 -22.19
N GLN A 210 4.41 9.11 -22.17
CA GLN A 210 5.32 8.95 -23.30
C GLN A 210 5.62 7.50 -23.68
N GLN A 211 5.66 6.60 -22.68
CA GLN A 211 5.97 5.20 -22.90
C GLN A 211 4.77 4.35 -23.30
N LEU A 212 3.59 4.67 -22.79
CA LEU A 212 2.42 3.79 -22.86
C LEU A 212 1.31 4.30 -23.79
N LEU A 213 1.31 5.59 -24.17
CA LEU A 213 0.30 6.11 -25.07
C LEU A 213 0.85 6.31 -26.49
N SER A 214 0.04 5.96 -27.49
CA SER A 214 0.29 6.32 -28.87
C SER A 214 0.20 7.85 -29.07
N ALA A 215 0.86 8.38 -30.08
CA ALA A 215 0.83 9.83 -30.37
C ALA A 215 -0.60 10.36 -30.54
N ASP A 216 -1.48 9.59 -31.15
CA ASP A 216 -2.89 9.95 -31.35
C ASP A 216 -3.69 10.01 -30.04
N SER A 217 -3.29 9.24 -29.03
CA SER A 217 -3.96 9.18 -27.71
C SER A 217 -3.39 10.14 -26.68
N ALA A 218 -2.26 10.77 -26.96
CA ALA A 218 -1.59 11.69 -26.04
C ALA A 218 -2.05 13.16 -26.19
N HIS A 219 -2.87 13.46 -27.18
CA HIS A 219 -3.31 14.82 -27.56
C HIS A 219 -4.82 15.03 -27.45
N LEU A 220 -5.59 14.04 -26.94
CA LEU A 220 -7.01 14.19 -26.62
C LEU A 220 -7.19 14.73 -25.21
#